data_ea4f02211968181b3154f588d16cb6c2
#
_entry.id   ea4f02211968181b3154f588d16cb6c2
#
_cell.length_a   1.000
_cell.length_b   1.000
_cell.length_c   1.000
_cell.angle_alpha   90.00
_cell.angle_beta   90.00
_cell.angle_gamma   90.00
#
_symmetry.space_group_name_H-M   'P 1'
#
loop_
_entity.id
_entity.type
_entity.pdbx_description
1 polymer ?
#
loop_
_entity_poly.entity_id
_entity_poly.type
_entity_poly.pdbx_seq_one_letter_code
_entity_poly.pdbx_strand_id
1 'polypeptide(L)'
;SASATLEDVRSAIRAEYLSSTPSPQFGEWVGSLGRDGRWSDIDYTDGSRSLWQLEKHLDRIVGMSLAYEQAPRKDKKTHQAIVRALSHWFDTGYRNGNWWYAKIGIPRRMLALAYILDTDLPPTLHDSISKAISVIDSEDFPARPGGDRIQVISNHAKVLVWRRDFNGAASLFKKIEAEARIAPLEEIMYDAGGGPAVRNTHMPAGRGVQADMTFHHRGDRINSTLSYGMELPEFFSYWSALLRDTPCRFD
;
A
#
# COMPACT_ATOMS: atom_id res chain seq x y z
N SER A 1 -32.39 -1.19 4.03
CA SER A 1 -31.09 -1.77 4.45
C SER A 1 -30.35 -0.77 5.29
N ALA A 2 -29.74 -1.21 6.39
CA ALA A 2 -28.88 -0.33 7.19
C ALA A 2 -27.73 0.17 6.30
N SER A 3 -27.43 1.47 6.36
CA SER A 3 -26.28 2.04 5.68
C SER A 3 -24.99 1.41 6.23
N ALA A 4 -24.06 1.01 5.36
CA ALA A 4 -22.78 0.50 5.79
C ALA A 4 -21.96 1.62 6.47
N THR A 5 -21.18 1.24 7.46
CA THR A 5 -20.31 2.15 8.23
C THR A 5 -18.86 2.06 7.76
N LEU A 6 -18.02 3.00 8.16
CA LEU A 6 -16.58 2.90 7.91
C LEU A 6 -15.91 1.79 8.74
N GLU A 7 -16.55 1.31 9.81
CA GLU A 7 -16.12 0.09 10.49
C GLU A 7 -16.38 -1.16 9.62
N ASP A 8 -17.47 -1.19 8.85
CA ASP A 8 -17.72 -2.24 7.86
C ASP A 8 -16.68 -2.19 6.73
N VAL A 9 -16.27 -0.99 6.32
CA VAL A 9 -15.16 -0.81 5.35
C VAL A 9 -13.85 -1.36 5.91
N ARG A 10 -13.53 -1.08 7.17
CA ARG A 10 -12.35 -1.63 7.85
C ARG A 10 -12.37 -3.16 7.84
N SER A 11 -13.50 -3.74 8.20
CA SER A 11 -13.68 -5.20 8.19
C SER A 11 -13.55 -5.79 6.78
N ALA A 12 -14.08 -5.11 5.77
CA ALA A 12 -13.98 -5.52 4.37
C ALA A 12 -12.53 -5.49 3.86
N ILE A 13 -11.76 -4.45 4.20
CA ILE A 13 -10.33 -4.37 3.86
C ILE A 13 -9.56 -5.53 4.51
N ARG A 14 -9.82 -5.81 5.79
CA ARG A 14 -9.21 -6.96 6.48
C ARG A 14 -9.56 -8.28 5.80
N ALA A 15 -10.84 -8.50 5.48
CA ALA A 15 -11.30 -9.69 4.80
C ALA A 15 -10.63 -9.88 3.44
N GLU A 16 -10.39 -8.80 2.71
CA GLU A 16 -9.67 -8.83 1.43
C GLU A 16 -8.21 -9.28 1.61
N TYR A 17 -7.47 -8.73 2.57
CA TYR A 17 -6.11 -9.21 2.87
C TYR A 17 -6.13 -10.71 3.25
N LEU A 18 -7.10 -11.13 4.04
CA LEU A 18 -7.26 -12.52 4.45
C LEU A 18 -7.76 -13.46 3.34
N SER A 19 -8.23 -12.94 2.21
CA SER A 19 -8.69 -13.76 1.07
C SER A 19 -7.54 -14.29 0.21
N SER A 20 -6.34 -13.75 0.37
CA SER A 20 -5.16 -14.22 -0.36
C SER A 20 -4.80 -15.65 0.03
N THR A 21 -4.37 -16.44 -0.95
CA THR A 21 -3.90 -17.81 -0.69
C THR A 21 -2.53 -17.78 -0.01
N PRO A 22 -2.37 -18.42 1.16
CA PRO A 22 -1.07 -18.52 1.80
C PRO A 22 -0.08 -19.28 0.91
N SER A 23 1.19 -18.90 0.98
CA SER A 23 2.23 -19.66 0.30
C SER A 23 2.30 -21.11 0.85
N PRO A 24 2.37 -22.12 0.00
CA PRO A 24 2.56 -23.50 0.46
C PRO A 24 3.87 -23.70 1.23
N GLN A 25 4.83 -22.79 1.06
CA GLN A 25 6.14 -22.84 1.72
C GLN A 25 6.15 -22.30 3.15
N PHE A 26 5.01 -21.79 3.67
CA PHE A 26 5.01 -21.15 4.99
C PHE A 26 5.54 -22.07 6.10
N GLY A 27 5.25 -23.36 6.04
CA GLY A 27 5.73 -24.35 7.00
C GLY A 27 7.26 -24.51 7.00
N GLU A 28 7.88 -24.44 5.82
CA GLU A 28 9.34 -24.42 5.66
C GLU A 28 9.94 -23.15 6.26
N TRP A 29 9.32 -22.01 6.03
CA TRP A 29 9.77 -20.74 6.61
C TRP A 29 9.70 -20.73 8.13
N VAL A 30 8.63 -21.29 8.71
CA VAL A 30 8.51 -21.48 10.16
C VAL A 30 9.61 -22.38 10.70
N GLY A 31 9.89 -23.48 9.98
CA GLY A 31 10.88 -24.49 10.39
C GLY A 31 12.34 -24.03 10.25
N SER A 32 12.64 -23.22 9.23
CA SER A 32 14.01 -22.76 8.90
C SER A 32 14.39 -21.43 9.53
N LEU A 33 13.45 -20.74 10.20
CA LEU A 33 13.75 -19.47 10.87
C LEU A 33 14.74 -19.66 12.01
N GLY A 34 15.87 -19.00 11.94
CA GLY A 34 16.89 -18.99 12.97
C GLY A 34 16.41 -18.46 14.33
N ARG A 35 17.14 -18.78 15.39
CA ARG A 35 16.84 -18.28 16.73
C ARG A 35 16.96 -16.75 16.82
N ASP A 36 17.78 -16.16 15.96
CA ASP A 36 17.99 -14.73 15.80
C ASP A 36 16.94 -14.02 14.97
N GLY A 37 15.93 -14.75 14.46
CA GLY A 37 14.87 -14.19 13.64
C GLY A 37 15.23 -13.99 12.17
N ARG A 38 16.33 -14.61 11.68
CA ARG A 38 16.78 -14.54 10.28
C ARG A 38 16.64 -15.87 9.57
N TRP A 39 16.54 -15.81 8.24
CA TRP A 39 16.67 -16.97 7.37
C TRP A 39 18.05 -16.99 6.74
N SER A 40 18.70 -18.17 6.73
CA SER A 40 20.06 -18.33 6.23
C SER A 40 20.21 -18.15 4.71
N ASP A 41 19.11 -18.22 3.97
CA ASP A 41 19.08 -18.05 2.51
C ASP A 41 18.76 -16.61 2.07
N ILE A 42 18.71 -15.67 3.00
CA ILE A 42 18.56 -14.23 2.74
C ILE A 42 19.87 -13.54 3.07
N ASP A 43 20.42 -12.83 2.12
CA ASP A 43 21.57 -11.94 2.37
C ASP A 43 21.10 -10.63 3.00
N TYR A 44 21.25 -10.53 4.32
CA TYR A 44 20.88 -9.34 5.09
C TYR A 44 21.87 -8.16 4.93
N THR A 45 22.96 -8.36 4.20
CA THR A 45 23.93 -7.30 3.84
C THR A 45 23.66 -6.72 2.45
N ASP A 46 22.65 -7.26 1.74
CA ASP A 46 22.30 -6.79 0.40
C ASP A 46 21.88 -5.32 0.42
N GLY A 47 22.62 -4.49 -0.31
CA GLY A 47 22.34 -3.05 -0.51
C GLY A 47 21.77 -2.73 -1.88
N SER A 48 21.32 -3.72 -2.64
CA SER A 48 20.79 -3.54 -4.00
C SER A 48 19.61 -2.58 -4.02
N ARG A 49 19.63 -1.62 -4.94
CA ARG A 49 18.58 -0.61 -5.10
C ARG A 49 17.33 -1.16 -5.81
N SER A 50 17.41 -2.35 -6.37
CA SER A 50 16.32 -3.09 -7.00
C SER A 50 16.48 -4.57 -6.69
N LEU A 51 15.37 -5.31 -6.66
CA LEU A 51 15.36 -6.74 -6.30
C LEU A 51 16.04 -7.00 -4.94
N TRP A 52 15.83 -6.12 -4.01
CA TRP A 52 16.41 -6.15 -2.67
C TRP A 52 16.00 -7.41 -1.91
N GLN A 53 16.97 -8.22 -1.52
CA GLN A 53 16.69 -9.53 -0.95
C GLN A 53 15.90 -9.50 0.37
N LEU A 54 16.04 -8.41 1.14
CA LEU A 54 15.35 -8.26 2.41
C LEU A 54 13.82 -8.13 2.25
N GLU A 55 13.30 -7.85 1.04
CA GLU A 55 11.85 -7.96 0.79
C GLU A 55 11.33 -9.37 1.09
N LYS A 56 12.12 -10.41 0.80
CA LYS A 56 11.77 -11.81 1.10
C LYS A 56 11.48 -12.03 2.58
N HIS A 57 12.21 -11.34 3.46
CA HIS A 57 11.97 -11.42 4.90
C HIS A 57 10.55 -10.98 5.26
N LEU A 58 10.14 -9.82 4.78
CA LEU A 58 8.79 -9.30 5.01
C LEU A 58 7.71 -10.12 4.29
N ASP A 59 7.97 -10.54 3.06
CA ASP A 59 7.03 -11.39 2.30
C ASP A 59 6.77 -12.72 3.00
N ARG A 60 7.80 -13.33 3.60
CA ARG A 60 7.64 -14.55 4.41
C ARG A 60 6.83 -14.30 5.66
N ILE A 61 7.03 -13.17 6.36
CA ILE A 61 6.22 -12.82 7.52
C ILE A 61 4.76 -12.63 7.11
N VAL A 62 4.47 -11.95 6.01
CA VAL A 62 3.10 -11.81 5.49
C VAL A 62 2.50 -13.18 5.17
N GLY A 63 3.24 -14.04 4.47
CA GLY A 63 2.78 -15.40 4.12
C GLY A 63 2.50 -16.28 5.34
N MET A 64 3.38 -16.27 6.34
CA MET A 64 3.17 -16.97 7.61
C MET A 64 1.96 -16.43 8.38
N SER A 65 1.78 -15.10 8.36
CA SER A 65 0.67 -14.43 9.04
C SER A 65 -0.68 -14.78 8.40
N LEU A 66 -0.75 -14.83 7.07
CA LEU A 66 -1.93 -15.29 6.34
C LEU A 66 -2.27 -16.74 6.70
N ALA A 67 -1.29 -17.63 6.67
CA ALA A 67 -1.48 -19.03 7.03
C ALA A 67 -1.96 -19.19 8.48
N TYR A 68 -1.39 -18.40 9.40
CA TYR A 68 -1.76 -18.41 10.81
C TYR A 68 -3.21 -17.95 11.01
N GLU A 69 -3.62 -16.84 10.38
CA GLU A 69 -4.96 -16.28 10.56
C GLU A 69 -6.07 -17.10 9.86
N GLN A 70 -5.76 -17.75 8.74
CA GLN A 70 -6.70 -18.58 8.00
C GLN A 70 -6.83 -20.00 8.58
N ALA A 71 -5.90 -20.43 9.43
CA ALA A 71 -5.95 -21.75 10.02
C ALA A 71 -7.17 -21.91 10.93
N PRO A 72 -7.91 -23.04 10.85
CA PRO A 72 -9.02 -23.31 11.75
C PRO A 72 -8.60 -23.33 13.23
N ARG A 73 -7.35 -23.67 13.47
CA ARG A 73 -6.73 -23.65 14.80
C ARG A 73 -5.40 -22.93 14.70
N LYS A 74 -5.26 -21.85 15.44
CA LYS A 74 -4.04 -21.02 15.46
C LYS A 74 -2.87 -21.79 16.09
N ASP A 75 -1.80 -21.93 15.31
CA ASP A 75 -0.61 -22.64 15.73
C ASP A 75 0.37 -21.73 16.47
N LYS A 76 0.68 -22.11 17.71
CA LYS A 76 1.60 -21.35 18.57
C LYS A 76 3.01 -21.22 17.98
N LYS A 77 3.51 -22.27 17.29
CA LYS A 77 4.85 -22.25 16.70
C LYS A 77 4.94 -21.25 15.57
N THR A 78 3.92 -21.18 14.72
CA THR A 78 3.83 -20.20 13.63
C THR A 78 3.75 -18.78 14.19
N HIS A 79 2.93 -18.54 15.22
CA HIS A 79 2.86 -17.23 15.87
C HIS A 79 4.21 -16.80 16.47
N GLN A 80 4.91 -17.69 17.16
CA GLN A 80 6.23 -17.41 17.71
C GLN A 80 7.27 -17.10 16.63
N ALA A 81 7.20 -17.76 15.47
CA ALA A 81 8.06 -17.45 14.33
C ALA A 81 7.77 -16.05 13.76
N ILE A 82 6.51 -15.70 13.59
CA ILE A 82 6.09 -14.35 13.14
C ILE A 82 6.65 -13.28 14.09
N VAL A 83 6.41 -13.45 15.40
CA VAL A 83 6.88 -12.50 16.43
C VAL A 83 8.39 -12.36 16.39
N ARG A 84 9.13 -13.47 16.30
CA ARG A 84 10.59 -13.46 16.28
C ARG A 84 11.16 -12.79 15.04
N ALA A 85 10.60 -13.07 13.87
CA ALA A 85 11.04 -12.45 12.62
C ALA A 85 10.72 -10.95 12.57
N LEU A 86 9.55 -10.52 13.06
CA LEU A 86 9.19 -9.11 13.17
C LEU A 86 10.08 -8.37 14.19
N SER A 87 10.33 -8.96 15.34
CA SER A 87 11.23 -8.37 16.36
C SER A 87 12.61 -8.13 15.77
N HIS A 88 13.17 -9.12 15.07
CA HIS A 88 14.44 -8.96 14.38
C HIS A 88 14.43 -7.79 13.39
N TRP A 89 13.38 -7.67 12.58
CA TRP A 89 13.25 -6.59 11.61
C TRP A 89 13.29 -5.21 12.26
N PHE A 90 12.51 -5.01 13.31
CA PHE A 90 12.43 -3.73 14.00
C PHE A 90 13.67 -3.42 14.83
N ASP A 91 14.25 -4.42 15.49
CA ASP A 91 15.45 -4.24 16.31
C ASP A 91 16.67 -3.87 15.47
N THR A 92 16.76 -4.40 14.24
CA THR A 92 17.86 -4.11 13.32
C THR A 92 17.66 -2.80 12.57
N GLY A 93 16.42 -2.45 12.23
CA GLY A 93 16.11 -1.19 11.56
C GLY A 93 16.62 -1.13 10.11
N TYR A 94 16.41 -2.18 9.34
CA TYR A 94 16.83 -2.27 7.93
C TYR A 94 16.32 -1.12 7.09
N ARG A 95 17.19 -0.61 6.20
CA ARG A 95 16.88 0.48 5.27
C ARG A 95 17.46 0.20 3.90
N ASN A 96 16.87 0.79 2.88
CA ASN A 96 17.37 0.75 1.51
C ASN A 96 17.57 2.18 0.99
N GLY A 97 18.62 2.39 0.21
CA GLY A 97 18.92 3.70 -0.41
C GLY A 97 17.95 4.10 -1.54
N ASN A 98 17.08 3.19 -1.98
CA ASN A 98 16.01 3.51 -2.91
C ASN A 98 14.78 3.98 -2.13
N TRP A 99 14.35 5.21 -2.37
CA TRP A 99 13.20 5.84 -1.72
C TRP A 99 11.91 5.01 -1.83
N TRP A 100 11.75 4.26 -2.92
CA TRP A 100 10.57 3.44 -3.14
C TRP A 100 10.36 2.41 -2.03
N TYR A 101 11.44 1.77 -1.54
CA TYR A 101 11.34 0.83 -0.43
C TYR A 101 10.91 1.51 0.85
N ALA A 102 11.44 2.69 1.14
CA ALA A 102 11.12 3.42 2.37
C ALA A 102 9.69 3.97 2.40
N LYS A 103 9.19 4.42 1.24
CA LYS A 103 7.89 5.11 1.14
C LYS A 103 6.74 4.19 0.69
N ILE A 104 7.03 3.13 -0.05
CA ILE A 104 6.01 2.24 -0.63
C ILE A 104 6.25 0.77 -0.26
N GLY A 105 7.40 0.22 -0.62
CA GLY A 105 7.64 -1.22 -0.56
C GLY A 105 7.55 -1.82 0.84
N ILE A 106 8.24 -1.24 1.82
CA ILE A 106 8.17 -1.66 3.23
C ILE A 106 6.83 -1.28 3.85
N PRO A 107 6.35 -0.02 3.75
CA PRO A 107 5.11 0.39 4.40
C PRO A 107 3.88 -0.40 3.97
N ARG A 108 3.75 -0.75 2.68
CA ARG A 108 2.61 -1.56 2.21
C ARG A 108 2.58 -2.96 2.83
N ARG A 109 3.76 -3.57 3.07
CA ARG A 109 3.86 -4.86 3.75
C ARG A 109 3.52 -4.75 5.24
N MET A 110 3.95 -3.68 5.87
CA MET A 110 3.57 -3.37 7.26
C MET A 110 2.08 -3.10 7.38
N LEU A 111 1.47 -2.43 6.39
CA LEU A 111 0.02 -2.21 6.33
C LEU A 111 -0.74 -3.53 6.17
N ALA A 112 -0.27 -4.43 5.33
CA ALA A 112 -0.84 -5.78 5.22
C ALA A 112 -0.78 -6.52 6.56
N LEU A 113 0.36 -6.51 7.24
CA LEU A 113 0.52 -7.12 8.57
C LEU A 113 -0.38 -6.49 9.62
N ALA A 114 -0.56 -5.16 9.58
CA ALA A 114 -1.47 -4.45 10.47
C ALA A 114 -2.91 -4.96 10.36
N TYR A 115 -3.41 -5.16 9.14
CA TYR A 115 -4.76 -5.70 8.90
C TYR A 115 -4.85 -7.22 9.16
N ILE A 116 -3.87 -7.99 8.73
CA ILE A 116 -3.90 -9.46 8.85
C ILE A 116 -3.86 -9.86 10.32
N LEU A 117 -2.85 -9.42 11.05
CA LEU A 117 -2.63 -9.81 12.44
C LEU A 117 -3.51 -9.05 13.43
N ASP A 118 -3.78 -7.78 13.15
CA ASP A 118 -4.62 -6.88 13.94
C ASP A 118 -4.33 -6.99 15.46
N THR A 119 -5.21 -7.61 16.24
CA THR A 119 -5.05 -7.77 17.70
C THR A 119 -4.16 -8.95 18.12
N ASP A 120 -3.71 -9.79 17.18
CA ASP A 120 -2.89 -10.98 17.48
C ASP A 120 -1.39 -10.68 17.65
N LEU A 121 -1.00 -9.41 17.63
CA LEU A 121 0.36 -8.97 17.88
C LEU A 121 0.60 -8.63 19.36
N PRO A 122 1.79 -8.93 19.91
CA PRO A 122 2.21 -8.34 21.16
C PRO A 122 2.13 -6.81 21.06
N PRO A 123 1.76 -6.11 22.16
CA PRO A 123 1.58 -4.64 22.14
C PRO A 123 2.78 -3.89 21.58
N THR A 124 4.00 -4.29 21.91
CA THR A 124 5.23 -3.65 21.41
C THR A 124 5.37 -3.75 19.88
N LEU A 125 5.02 -4.90 19.29
CA LEU A 125 5.07 -5.08 17.83
C LEU A 125 3.90 -4.38 17.14
N HIS A 126 2.73 -4.35 17.77
CA HIS A 126 1.59 -3.56 17.29
C HIS A 126 1.97 -2.08 17.20
N ASP A 127 2.61 -1.52 18.23
CA ASP A 127 3.08 -0.14 18.23
C ASP A 127 4.15 0.11 17.17
N SER A 128 5.08 -0.84 16.99
CA SER A 128 6.12 -0.76 15.96
C SER A 128 5.53 -0.76 14.54
N ILE A 129 4.56 -1.61 14.26
CA ILE A 129 3.83 -1.64 12.98
C ILE A 129 3.04 -0.35 12.80
N SER A 130 2.32 0.10 13.83
CA SER A 130 1.58 1.37 13.79
C SER A 130 2.48 2.55 13.45
N LYS A 131 3.69 2.59 14.04
CA LYS A 131 4.69 3.61 13.71
C LYS A 131 5.23 3.44 12.28
N ALA A 132 5.50 2.22 11.85
CA ALA A 132 6.03 1.95 10.52
C ALA A 132 5.06 2.38 9.41
N ILE A 133 3.75 2.18 9.58
CA ILE A 133 2.74 2.63 8.60
C ILE A 133 2.46 4.13 8.65
N SER A 134 2.93 4.85 9.68
CA SER A 134 2.78 6.32 9.78
C SER A 134 3.53 7.06 8.68
N VAL A 135 4.53 6.45 8.05
CA VAL A 135 5.25 7.04 6.91
C VAL A 135 4.42 7.08 5.64
N ILE A 136 3.28 6.36 5.62
CA ILE A 136 2.31 6.43 4.53
C ILE A 136 1.48 7.71 4.73
N ASP A 137 2.00 8.79 4.20
CA ASP A 137 1.36 10.10 4.23
C ASP A 137 1.33 10.68 2.82
N SER A 138 0.14 10.81 2.26
CA SER A 138 -0.05 11.33 0.91
C SER A 138 0.19 12.83 0.79
N GLU A 139 0.21 13.57 1.89
CA GLU A 139 0.54 14.99 1.90
C GLU A 139 2.05 15.24 1.90
N ASP A 140 2.81 14.36 2.54
CA ASP A 140 4.28 14.43 2.60
C ASP A 140 4.94 13.59 1.48
N PHE A 141 4.19 13.17 0.50
CA PHE A 141 4.70 12.37 -0.59
C PHE A 141 4.88 13.22 -1.84
N PRO A 142 6.12 13.40 -2.32
CA PRO A 142 6.42 14.19 -3.52
C PRO A 142 6.02 13.44 -4.81
N ALA A 143 5.04 12.55 -4.73
CA ALA A 143 4.59 11.78 -5.87
C ALA A 143 4.00 12.70 -6.93
N ARG A 144 4.38 12.41 -8.14
CA ARG A 144 3.75 12.98 -9.31
C ARG A 144 2.29 12.55 -9.35
N PRO A 145 1.36 13.42 -9.72
CA PRO A 145 -0.01 13.01 -9.99
C PRO A 145 -0.06 11.82 -10.96
N GLY A 146 -0.97 10.91 -10.77
CA GLY A 146 -1.10 9.69 -11.56
C GLY A 146 -1.07 8.42 -10.70
N GLY A 147 -0.62 7.30 -11.24
CA GLY A 147 -0.65 6.00 -10.60
C GLY A 147 0.01 5.95 -9.22
N ASP A 148 1.24 6.44 -9.10
CA ASP A 148 1.94 6.47 -7.81
C ASP A 148 1.18 7.27 -6.75
N ARG A 149 0.58 8.40 -7.15
CA ARG A 149 -0.16 9.25 -6.21
C ARG A 149 -1.43 8.57 -5.71
N ILE A 150 -2.24 8.00 -6.61
CA ILE A 150 -3.48 7.33 -6.19
C ILE A 150 -3.18 6.10 -5.32
N GLN A 151 -2.11 5.38 -5.59
CA GLN A 151 -1.66 4.27 -4.76
C GLN A 151 -1.32 4.75 -3.34
N VAL A 152 -0.56 5.85 -3.21
CA VAL A 152 -0.20 6.39 -1.89
C VAL A 152 -1.42 6.92 -1.16
N ILE A 153 -2.32 7.64 -1.84
CA ILE A 153 -3.58 8.10 -1.22
C ILE A 153 -4.42 6.91 -0.76
N SER A 154 -4.53 5.86 -1.57
CA SER A 154 -5.25 4.63 -1.22
C SER A 154 -4.65 3.96 0.02
N ASN A 155 -3.34 3.80 0.08
CA ASN A 155 -2.67 3.22 1.24
C ASN A 155 -2.82 4.10 2.49
N HIS A 156 -2.73 5.42 2.34
CA HIS A 156 -2.97 6.36 3.44
C HIS A 156 -4.41 6.26 3.96
N ALA A 157 -5.40 6.17 3.06
CA ALA A 157 -6.78 5.94 3.46
C ALA A 157 -6.95 4.65 4.26
N LYS A 158 -6.31 3.55 3.84
CA LYS A 158 -6.30 2.28 4.59
C LYS A 158 -5.67 2.42 5.97
N VAL A 159 -4.60 3.20 6.12
CA VAL A 159 -3.99 3.49 7.45
C VAL A 159 -4.99 4.20 8.35
N LEU A 160 -5.65 5.25 7.85
CA LEU A 160 -6.62 6.02 8.64
C LEU A 160 -7.85 5.18 9.01
N VAL A 161 -8.36 4.36 8.08
CA VAL A 161 -9.44 3.41 8.36
C VAL A 161 -9.00 2.38 9.43
N TRP A 162 -7.80 1.83 9.34
CA TRP A 162 -7.28 0.90 10.34
C TRP A 162 -7.22 1.52 11.74
N ARG A 163 -6.82 2.79 11.81
CA ARG A 163 -6.76 3.58 13.05
C ARG A 163 -8.11 4.10 13.53
N ARG A 164 -9.17 3.90 12.75
CA ARG A 164 -10.51 4.47 12.98
C ARG A 164 -10.53 6.01 12.96
N ASP A 165 -9.57 6.64 12.30
CA ASP A 165 -9.65 8.05 11.92
C ASP A 165 -10.52 8.19 10.66
N PHE A 166 -11.82 8.06 10.85
CA PHE A 166 -12.78 8.04 9.76
C PHE A 166 -12.99 9.42 9.12
N ASN A 167 -12.77 10.50 9.86
CA ASN A 167 -12.82 11.85 9.31
C ASN A 167 -11.65 12.11 8.36
N GLY A 168 -10.44 11.74 8.77
CA GLY A 168 -9.27 11.80 7.92
C GLY A 168 -9.42 10.92 6.68
N ALA A 169 -9.92 9.69 6.84
CA ALA A 169 -10.18 8.79 5.73
C ALA A 169 -11.19 9.37 4.73
N ALA A 170 -12.28 9.97 5.19
CA ALA A 170 -13.29 10.61 4.33
C ALA A 170 -12.70 11.72 3.47
N SER A 171 -11.77 12.51 4.03
CA SER A 171 -11.05 13.53 3.26
C SER A 171 -10.21 12.93 2.14
N LEU A 172 -9.56 11.79 2.39
CA LEU A 172 -8.77 11.08 1.36
C LEU A 172 -9.64 10.42 0.29
N PHE A 173 -10.82 9.92 0.63
CA PHE A 173 -11.77 9.38 -0.35
C PHE A 173 -12.18 10.44 -1.38
N LYS A 174 -12.41 11.68 -0.95
CA LYS A 174 -12.67 12.81 -1.86
C LYS A 174 -11.50 13.11 -2.77
N LYS A 175 -10.27 12.92 -2.31
CA LYS A 175 -9.06 13.07 -3.15
C LYS A 175 -8.98 11.96 -4.19
N ILE A 176 -9.28 10.71 -3.83
CA ILE A 176 -9.33 9.59 -4.76
C ILE A 176 -10.39 9.85 -5.85
N GLU A 177 -11.58 10.29 -5.45
CA GLU A 177 -12.64 10.66 -6.39
C GLU A 177 -12.19 11.78 -7.34
N ALA A 178 -11.49 12.80 -6.82
CA ALA A 178 -11.00 13.92 -7.61
C ALA A 178 -9.92 13.51 -8.64
N GLU A 179 -9.11 12.47 -8.36
CA GLU A 179 -8.12 11.96 -9.32
C GLU A 179 -8.77 11.32 -10.56
N ALA A 180 -10.02 10.86 -10.46
CA ALA A 180 -10.77 10.27 -11.56
C ALA A 180 -11.52 11.31 -12.42
N ARG A 181 -11.42 12.59 -12.11
CA ARG A 181 -12.03 13.65 -12.92
C ARG A 181 -11.36 13.73 -14.29
N ILE A 182 -12.17 14.09 -15.28
CA ILE A 182 -11.65 14.45 -16.61
C ILE A 182 -10.80 15.71 -16.46
N ALA A 183 -9.55 15.63 -16.92
CA ALA A 183 -8.61 16.75 -16.85
C ALA A 183 -9.11 17.92 -17.72
N PRO A 184 -9.08 19.16 -17.22
CA PRO A 184 -9.43 20.32 -18.02
C PRO A 184 -8.42 20.53 -19.15
N LEU A 185 -8.90 21.05 -20.27
CA LEU A 185 -8.06 21.50 -21.38
C LEU A 185 -7.45 22.87 -21.04
N GLU A 186 -6.33 22.85 -20.38
CA GLU A 186 -5.57 24.04 -20.01
C GLU A 186 -4.13 23.95 -20.50
N GLU A 187 -3.48 25.09 -20.73
CA GLU A 187 -2.02 25.10 -20.93
C GLU A 187 -1.31 24.72 -19.64
N ILE A 188 -0.48 23.68 -19.68
CA ILE A 188 0.33 23.31 -18.53
C ILE A 188 1.78 23.64 -18.75
N MET A 189 2.37 24.15 -17.69
CA MET A 189 3.81 24.12 -17.48
C MET A 189 4.18 22.75 -16.94
N TYR A 190 4.91 22.01 -17.72
CA TYR A 190 5.38 20.69 -17.33
C TYR A 190 6.85 20.72 -16.92
N ASP A 191 7.11 20.34 -15.67
CA ASP A 191 8.47 20.11 -15.19
C ASP A 191 8.84 18.62 -15.38
N ALA A 192 9.73 18.36 -16.31
CA ALA A 192 10.17 17.04 -16.67
C ALA A 192 11.23 16.46 -15.70
N GLY A 193 10.95 16.51 -14.40
CA GLY A 193 11.80 15.81 -13.42
C GLY A 193 13.13 16.45 -13.14
N GLY A 194 13.15 17.75 -12.86
CA GLY A 194 14.31 18.54 -12.50
C GLY A 194 14.93 19.31 -13.67
N GLY A 195 14.32 19.24 -14.85
CA GLY A 195 14.61 20.11 -15.98
C GLY A 195 13.80 21.41 -15.95
N PRO A 196 14.12 22.37 -16.84
CA PRO A 196 13.34 23.57 -16.98
C PRO A 196 11.88 23.23 -17.38
N ALA A 197 10.93 23.96 -16.85
CA ALA A 197 9.51 23.80 -17.17
C ALA A 197 9.28 23.98 -18.68
N VAL A 198 8.68 22.99 -19.31
CA VAL A 198 8.36 23.04 -20.74
C VAL A 198 6.87 23.37 -20.88
N ARG A 199 6.61 24.49 -21.50
CA ARG A 199 5.25 24.89 -21.85
C ARG A 199 4.80 24.13 -23.09
N ASN A 200 3.78 23.32 -22.98
CA ASN A 200 3.21 22.59 -24.10
C ASN A 200 1.81 23.12 -24.41
N THR A 201 1.72 23.96 -25.43
CA THR A 201 0.48 24.61 -25.86
C THR A 201 -0.45 23.73 -26.70
N HIS A 202 -0.01 22.51 -27.02
CA HIS A 202 -0.74 21.64 -27.95
C HIS A 202 -1.29 20.36 -27.32
N MET A 203 -1.05 20.16 -26.03
CA MET A 203 -1.55 18.99 -25.31
C MET A 203 -2.59 19.38 -24.27
N PRO A 204 -3.61 18.53 -24.06
CA PRO A 204 -4.53 18.70 -22.96
C PRO A 204 -3.74 18.86 -21.65
N ALA A 205 -4.13 19.83 -20.90
CA ALA A 205 -3.51 20.12 -19.65
C ALA A 205 -3.87 19.04 -18.66
N GLY A 206 -2.94 18.25 -18.27
CA GLY A 206 -3.18 17.45 -17.13
C GLY A 206 -2.83 16.00 -17.27
N ARG A 207 -2.65 15.47 -16.14
CA ARG A 207 -2.50 14.06 -15.86
C ARG A 207 -3.88 13.54 -15.49
N GLY A 208 -4.09 12.23 -15.67
CA GLY A 208 -5.37 11.62 -15.35
C GLY A 208 -6.21 11.35 -16.60
N VAL A 209 -7.52 11.28 -16.42
CA VAL A 209 -8.46 10.98 -17.51
C VAL A 209 -8.59 12.21 -18.41
N GLN A 210 -8.40 12.04 -19.71
CA GLN A 210 -8.54 13.08 -20.70
C GLN A 210 -9.96 13.10 -21.26
N ALA A 211 -10.30 14.17 -22.02
CA ALA A 211 -11.61 14.32 -22.62
C ALA A 211 -12.00 13.19 -23.59
N ASP A 212 -11.02 12.52 -24.17
CA ASP A 212 -11.20 11.33 -25.02
C ASP A 212 -11.24 10.01 -24.24
N MET A 213 -11.31 10.10 -22.90
CA MET A 213 -11.31 8.97 -21.97
C MET A 213 -10.00 8.18 -21.92
N THR A 214 -8.93 8.68 -22.52
CA THR A 214 -7.59 8.09 -22.32
C THR A 214 -6.99 8.54 -20.98
N PHE A 215 -6.07 7.73 -20.46
CA PHE A 215 -5.34 8.07 -19.25
C PHE A 215 -3.91 8.49 -19.54
N HIS A 216 -3.50 9.64 -19.02
CA HIS A 216 -2.14 10.15 -19.12
C HIS A 216 -1.48 10.21 -17.74
N HIS A 217 -0.47 9.38 -17.55
CA HIS A 217 0.37 9.39 -16.34
C HIS A 217 1.18 10.67 -16.23
N ARG A 218 1.58 11.24 -17.39
CA ARG A 218 2.30 12.51 -17.51
C ARG A 218 1.69 13.34 -18.64
N GLY A 219 1.57 14.64 -18.41
CA GLY A 219 1.01 15.56 -19.40
C GLY A 219 1.85 15.73 -20.68
N ASP A 220 3.14 15.32 -20.67
CA ASP A 220 4.09 15.42 -21.79
C ASP A 220 4.20 14.12 -22.60
N ARG A 221 3.46 13.08 -22.24
CA ARG A 221 3.65 11.75 -22.83
C ARG A 221 2.34 11.19 -23.38
N ILE A 222 2.54 10.28 -24.30
CA ILE A 222 1.54 9.47 -24.93
C ILE A 222 0.71 8.69 -23.89
N ASN A 223 -0.51 8.40 -24.24
CA ASN A 223 -1.45 7.54 -23.56
C ASN A 223 -0.77 6.37 -22.82
N SER A 224 -0.92 6.30 -21.54
CA SER A 224 -0.37 5.27 -20.65
C SER A 224 -1.43 4.27 -20.18
N THR A 225 -2.57 4.18 -20.87
CA THR A 225 -3.75 3.39 -20.44
C THR A 225 -3.42 1.91 -20.18
N LEU A 226 -2.53 1.32 -20.97
CA LEU A 226 -2.14 -0.09 -20.84
C LEU A 226 -0.98 -0.36 -19.88
N SER A 227 -0.45 0.67 -19.20
CA SER A 227 0.64 0.53 -18.22
C SER A 227 0.27 1.24 -16.92
N TYR A 228 0.85 2.38 -16.63
CA TYR A 228 0.55 3.17 -15.43
C TYR A 228 -0.93 3.63 -15.35
N GLY A 229 -1.64 3.66 -16.48
CA GLY A 229 -3.05 3.99 -16.53
C GLY A 229 -3.99 2.93 -15.96
N MET A 230 -3.53 1.70 -15.79
CA MET A 230 -4.32 0.64 -15.14
C MET A 230 -4.50 0.88 -13.64
N GLU A 231 -3.57 1.57 -13.00
CA GLU A 231 -3.61 1.82 -11.56
C GLU A 231 -4.78 2.73 -11.16
N LEU A 232 -5.07 3.77 -11.95
CA LEU A 232 -6.18 4.68 -11.62
C LEU A 232 -7.54 3.95 -11.59
N PRO A 233 -7.98 3.26 -12.65
CA PRO A 233 -9.26 2.54 -12.61
C PRO A 233 -9.28 1.42 -11.56
N GLU A 234 -8.16 0.77 -11.29
CA GLU A 234 -8.06 -0.26 -10.25
C GLU A 234 -8.37 0.33 -8.87
N PHE A 235 -7.63 1.35 -8.44
CA PHE A 235 -7.83 1.97 -7.13
C PHE A 235 -9.16 2.72 -7.02
N PHE A 236 -9.59 3.39 -8.09
CA PHE A 236 -10.88 4.06 -8.10
C PHE A 236 -12.04 3.07 -7.97
N SER A 237 -12.03 2.00 -8.75
CA SER A 237 -13.08 0.97 -8.69
C SER A 237 -13.11 0.25 -7.35
N TYR A 238 -11.94 -0.02 -6.77
CA TYR A 238 -11.80 -0.60 -5.44
C TYR A 238 -12.54 0.23 -4.39
N TRP A 239 -12.21 1.51 -4.28
CA TRP A 239 -12.84 2.39 -3.30
C TRP A 239 -14.29 2.69 -3.61
N SER A 240 -14.65 2.87 -4.89
CA SER A 240 -16.04 3.02 -5.31
C SER A 240 -16.90 1.84 -4.85
N ALA A 241 -16.40 0.62 -4.99
CA ALA A 241 -17.11 -0.58 -4.55
C ALA A 241 -17.24 -0.65 -3.02
N LEU A 242 -16.15 -0.37 -2.28
CA LEU A 242 -16.16 -0.41 -0.82
C LEU A 242 -17.04 0.67 -0.19
N LEU A 243 -17.09 1.85 -0.80
CA LEU A 243 -17.79 3.01 -0.25
C LEU A 243 -19.25 3.14 -0.72
N ARG A 244 -19.67 2.33 -1.69
CA ARG A 244 -20.96 2.43 -2.38
C ARG A 244 -22.17 2.63 -1.47
N ASP A 245 -22.22 1.90 -0.36
CA ASP A 245 -23.35 1.90 0.56
C ASP A 245 -23.08 2.73 1.84
N THR A 246 -22.02 3.53 1.83
CA THR A 246 -21.61 4.39 2.94
C THR A 246 -21.95 5.87 2.66
N PRO A 247 -21.90 6.74 3.68
CA PRO A 247 -22.00 8.17 3.48
C PRO A 247 -20.87 8.80 2.66
N CYS A 248 -19.80 8.05 2.40
CA CYS A 248 -18.62 8.48 1.63
C CYS A 248 -18.62 7.96 0.19
N ARG A 249 -19.76 7.45 -0.32
CA ARG A 249 -19.85 6.98 -1.71
C ARG A 249 -19.42 8.07 -2.68
N PHE A 250 -18.82 7.65 -3.78
CA PHE A 250 -18.47 8.53 -4.89
C PHE A 250 -19.73 8.93 -5.69
N ASP A 251 -19.79 10.19 -6.11
CA ASP A 251 -20.89 10.77 -6.89
C ASP A 251 -20.72 10.53 -8.40
#